data_89934ad00376b30f2f1e341d4bec057a
#
_entry.id   89934ad00376b30f2f1e341d4bec057a
#
_cell.length_a   1.000
_cell.length_b   1.000
_cell.length_c   1.000
_cell.angle_alpha   90.00
_cell.angle_beta   90.00
_cell.angle_gamma   90.00
#
_symmetry.space_group_name_H-M   'P 1'
#
loop_
_entity.id
_entity.type
_entity.pdbx_description
1 polymer ?
#
loop_
_entity_poly.entity_id
_entity_poly.type
_entity_poly.pdbx_seq_one_letter_code
_entity_poly.pdbx_strand_id
1 'polypeptide(L)'
;ESPVTFASQQQSISAENCHSNIRIATINLFNFIEPPLAFYDFENIYSHGQWQKKCQWFGELLNQYHPDIVGFQEVFSPEPLKQLATQQGLTHFAIVDSATLVSDYIYQSPVVALASRFPILEVHAIEPDAHLVAAMGLSSQFTFSRKVLRATVDIPQIGACDCYVVHFKSKRPGLALEPHPLGLTLSAPPTLALHSETKLLTEQALGRWASTMQRGAEAALLFHAILARRQSIRYPVILMGDFNDSLSMGALDALTLQGEHLHSNDIKAAGLGHLSDIARLAVFAQYRLQDAYELFIAANMPDNLVHSREHRAATHYYGPKGSVLDYILLSNEFDASDSRSLAQVVDYQTCDRHLVRPEYERDAYSTDHAPVWVELSLRR
;
A
#
# COMPACT_ATOMS: atom_id res chain seq x y z
N GLU A 1 -48.67 29.29 51.68
CA GLU A 1 -47.84 29.39 50.50
C GLU A 1 -46.65 28.46 50.65
N SER A 2 -46.69 27.30 49.95
CA SER A 2 -45.64 26.29 49.95
C SER A 2 -44.77 26.48 48.68
N PRO A 3 -43.45 26.37 48.76
CA PRO A 3 -42.61 26.47 47.58
C PRO A 3 -42.58 25.16 46.79
N VAL A 4 -42.80 25.25 45.52
CA VAL A 4 -42.71 24.17 44.54
C VAL A 4 -41.24 23.84 44.32
N THR A 5 -40.85 22.61 44.66
CA THR A 5 -39.50 22.08 44.40
C THR A 5 -39.44 21.53 42.98
N PHE A 6 -38.70 22.16 42.09
CA PHE A 6 -38.37 21.60 40.79
C PHE A 6 -37.31 20.52 40.95
N ALA A 7 -37.71 19.27 40.75
CA ALA A 7 -36.80 18.16 40.60
C ALA A 7 -36.14 18.24 39.20
N SER A 8 -34.86 18.55 39.18
CA SER A 8 -34.03 18.41 37.99
C SER A 8 -33.85 16.91 37.68
N GLN A 9 -34.54 16.43 36.65
CA GLN A 9 -34.21 15.16 36.03
C GLN A 9 -32.88 15.34 35.28
N GLN A 10 -31.81 14.92 35.92
CA GLN A 10 -30.58 14.57 35.20
C GLN A 10 -30.89 13.29 34.41
N GLN A 11 -31.15 13.45 33.11
CA GLN A 11 -31.03 12.36 32.19
C GLN A 11 -29.58 11.93 32.17
N SER A 12 -29.30 10.79 32.78
CA SER A 12 -28.08 10.05 32.54
C SER A 12 -28.07 9.68 31.07
N ILE A 13 -27.30 10.42 30.26
CA ILE A 13 -26.91 10.00 28.94
C ILE A 13 -26.05 8.77 29.17
N SER A 14 -26.66 7.62 29.01
CA SER A 14 -25.95 6.35 28.89
C SER A 14 -24.89 6.53 27.82
N ALA A 15 -23.63 6.25 28.16
CA ALA A 15 -22.55 6.14 27.22
C ALA A 15 -22.83 4.89 26.33
N GLU A 16 -23.82 5.00 25.45
CA GLU A 16 -24.12 4.01 24.45
C GLU A 16 -23.06 4.10 23.35
N ASN A 17 -22.15 3.12 23.38
CA ASN A 17 -21.54 2.50 22.21
C ASN A 17 -21.09 3.45 21.10
N CYS A 18 -20.04 4.19 21.36
CA CYS A 18 -19.22 4.72 20.30
C CYS A 18 -18.56 3.51 19.59
N HIS A 19 -19.23 2.96 18.58
CA HIS A 19 -18.57 2.11 17.61
C HIS A 19 -17.59 3.00 16.87
N SER A 20 -16.37 3.04 17.36
CA SER A 20 -15.33 3.75 16.67
C SER A 20 -14.97 2.94 15.43
N ASN A 21 -15.46 3.37 14.27
CA ASN A 21 -14.97 2.89 13.00
C ASN A 21 -13.47 3.16 12.91
N ILE A 22 -12.74 2.27 12.23
CA ILE A 22 -11.30 2.37 12.05
C ILE A 22 -11.04 2.84 10.63
N ARG A 23 -10.24 3.89 10.48
CA ARG A 23 -9.87 4.48 9.19
C ARG A 23 -8.42 4.18 8.88
N ILE A 24 -8.20 3.63 7.69
CA ILE A 24 -6.89 3.25 7.16
C ILE A 24 -6.66 4.03 5.87
N ALA A 25 -5.45 4.58 5.70
CA ALA A 25 -5.09 5.30 4.50
C ALA A 25 -3.72 4.86 3.98
N THR A 26 -3.54 4.94 2.66
CA THR A 26 -2.23 4.88 2.01
C THR A 26 -2.00 6.15 1.21
N ILE A 27 -0.83 6.76 1.37
CA ILE A 27 -0.48 8.06 0.80
C ILE A 27 0.93 8.01 0.22
N ASN A 28 1.04 8.11 -1.10
CA ASN A 28 2.33 8.44 -1.73
C ASN A 28 2.53 9.95 -1.62
N LEU A 29 3.57 10.38 -0.93
CA LEU A 29 3.82 11.77 -0.58
C LEU A 29 4.48 12.58 -1.70
N PHE A 30 4.94 11.94 -2.74
CA PHE A 30 5.67 12.57 -3.84
C PHE A 30 6.87 13.40 -3.35
N ASN A 31 8.00 12.73 -3.16
CA ASN A 31 9.27 13.35 -2.77
C ASN A 31 9.19 14.17 -1.46
N PHE A 32 8.86 13.51 -0.36
CA PHE A 32 8.80 14.14 0.95
C PHE A 32 10.21 14.30 1.53
N ILE A 33 10.86 15.42 1.20
CA ILE A 33 12.23 15.73 1.59
C ILE A 33 12.35 17.17 2.08
N GLU A 34 12.91 17.32 3.29
CA GLU A 34 13.11 18.61 3.94
C GLU A 34 14.30 19.36 3.32
N PRO A 35 14.13 20.66 2.94
CA PRO A 35 15.27 21.46 2.53
C PRO A 35 16.29 21.62 3.68
N PRO A 36 17.59 21.75 3.42
CA PRO A 36 18.21 21.99 2.12
C PRO A 36 18.60 20.71 1.33
N LEU A 37 18.03 19.58 1.66
CA LEU A 37 18.33 18.31 1.00
C LEU A 37 17.69 18.24 -0.38
N ALA A 38 18.38 17.60 -1.34
CA ALA A 38 17.94 17.42 -2.71
C ALA A 38 17.52 15.97 -2.98
N PHE A 39 16.51 15.78 -3.84
CA PHE A 39 16.06 14.47 -4.29
C PHE A 39 16.50 14.23 -5.73
N TYR A 40 17.23 13.14 -5.96
CA TYR A 40 17.75 12.64 -7.25
C TYR A 40 18.79 13.52 -7.92
N ASP A 41 18.61 14.82 -8.00
CA ASP A 41 19.48 15.79 -8.68
C ASP A 41 19.70 17.02 -7.79
N PHE A 42 20.86 17.66 -7.93
CA PHE A 42 21.28 18.80 -7.11
C PHE A 42 20.34 20.03 -7.18
N GLU A 43 19.59 20.16 -8.25
CA GLU A 43 18.62 21.25 -8.45
C GLU A 43 17.29 21.02 -7.74
N ASN A 44 16.99 19.78 -7.39
CA ASN A 44 15.70 19.40 -6.80
C ASN A 44 15.68 19.64 -5.29
N ILE A 45 15.60 20.90 -4.91
CA ILE A 45 15.51 21.34 -3.52
C ILE A 45 14.25 22.18 -3.38
N TYR A 46 13.39 21.82 -2.42
CA TYR A 46 12.28 22.72 -2.07
C TYR A 46 12.80 24.00 -1.44
N SER A 47 12.20 25.13 -1.81
CA SER A 47 12.34 26.34 -0.99
C SER A 47 11.62 26.13 0.35
N HIS A 48 11.94 26.93 1.34
CA HIS A 48 11.27 26.88 2.64
C HIS A 48 9.75 27.05 2.51
N GLY A 49 9.30 27.99 1.68
CA GLY A 49 7.87 28.22 1.42
C GLY A 49 7.18 27.05 0.72
N GLN A 50 7.85 26.42 -0.27
CA GLN A 50 7.34 25.24 -0.95
C GLN A 50 7.19 24.05 0.00
N TRP A 51 8.18 23.83 0.85
CA TRP A 51 8.14 22.79 1.87
C TRP A 51 7.03 23.00 2.88
N GLN A 52 6.84 24.24 3.35
CA GLN A 52 5.74 24.58 4.24
C GLN A 52 4.38 24.30 3.60
N LYS A 53 4.18 24.66 2.33
CA LYS A 53 2.95 24.35 1.60
C LYS A 53 2.70 22.85 1.51
N LYS A 54 3.75 22.07 1.23
CA LYS A 54 3.66 20.61 1.18
C LYS A 54 3.24 20.02 2.52
N CYS A 55 3.91 20.39 3.60
CA CYS A 55 3.56 19.93 4.95
C CYS A 55 2.16 20.38 5.37
N GLN A 56 1.76 21.59 5.04
CA GLN A 56 0.43 22.10 5.32
C GLN A 56 -0.64 21.30 4.58
N TRP A 57 -0.42 20.98 3.32
CA TRP A 57 -1.35 20.20 2.52
C TRP A 57 -1.65 18.83 3.14
N PHE A 58 -0.61 18.10 3.53
CA PHE A 58 -0.76 16.80 4.20
C PHE A 58 -1.35 16.94 5.62
N GLY A 59 -0.97 17.96 6.36
CA GLY A 59 -1.55 18.25 7.67
C GLY A 59 -3.06 18.48 7.59
N GLU A 60 -3.51 19.26 6.64
CA GLU A 60 -4.95 19.51 6.38
C GLU A 60 -5.66 18.25 5.95
N LEU A 61 -5.06 17.42 5.08
CA LEU A 61 -5.61 16.16 4.65
C LEU A 61 -5.83 15.21 5.85
N LEU A 62 -4.82 15.02 6.68
CA LEU A 62 -4.90 14.17 7.87
C LEU A 62 -5.91 14.72 8.89
N ASN A 63 -5.99 16.04 9.04
CA ASN A 63 -6.97 16.67 9.92
C ASN A 63 -8.41 16.53 9.40
N GLN A 64 -8.61 16.53 8.10
CA GLN A 64 -9.93 16.38 7.49
C GLN A 64 -10.46 14.95 7.63
N TYR A 65 -9.62 13.95 7.40
CA TYR A 65 -10.05 12.55 7.32
C TYR A 65 -9.82 11.74 8.60
N HIS A 66 -9.00 12.20 9.53
CA HIS A 66 -8.71 11.56 10.81
C HIS A 66 -8.40 10.05 10.70
N PRO A 67 -7.37 9.65 9.94
CA PRO A 67 -7.01 8.25 9.85
C PRO A 67 -6.45 7.74 11.18
N ASP A 68 -6.65 6.45 11.43
CA ASP A 68 -6.08 5.77 12.59
C ASP A 68 -4.75 5.08 12.26
N ILE A 69 -4.60 4.63 11.03
CA ILE A 69 -3.38 4.00 10.50
C ILE A 69 -3.11 4.52 9.10
N VAL A 70 -1.89 4.96 8.84
CA VAL A 70 -1.48 5.48 7.53
C VAL A 70 -0.18 4.83 7.08
N GLY A 71 -0.18 4.27 5.86
CA GLY A 71 1.03 3.89 5.14
C GLY A 71 1.49 5.01 4.22
N PHE A 72 2.76 5.36 4.27
CA PHE A 72 3.35 6.41 3.45
C PHE A 72 4.40 5.86 2.49
N GLN A 73 4.48 6.46 1.30
CA GLN A 73 5.51 6.19 0.31
C GLN A 73 6.23 7.47 -0.08
N GLU A 74 7.42 7.32 -0.66
CA GLU A 74 8.32 8.41 -1.05
C GLU A 74 8.78 9.29 0.11
N VAL A 75 9.12 8.65 1.23
CA VAL A 75 9.67 9.30 2.42
C VAL A 75 11.18 9.39 2.31
N PHE A 76 11.72 10.61 2.18
CA PHE A 76 13.15 10.90 2.31
C PHE A 76 13.49 11.40 3.71
N SER A 77 12.62 12.21 4.29
CA SER A 77 12.80 12.83 5.60
C SER A 77 11.76 12.30 6.60
N PRO A 78 12.09 11.24 7.36
CA PRO A 78 11.12 10.61 8.27
C PRO A 78 10.80 11.46 9.50
N GLU A 79 11.75 12.25 10.04
CA GLU A 79 11.50 13.03 11.26
C GLU A 79 10.42 14.11 11.10
N PRO A 80 10.43 14.96 10.05
CA PRO A 80 9.31 15.89 9.83
C PRO A 80 7.99 15.19 9.60
N LEU A 81 7.98 14.02 8.96
CA LEU A 81 6.78 13.22 8.75
C LEU A 81 6.21 12.69 10.07
N LYS A 82 7.08 12.19 10.93
CA LYS A 82 6.72 11.74 12.28
C LYS A 82 6.12 12.88 13.11
N GLN A 83 6.69 14.07 13.05
CA GLN A 83 6.17 15.25 13.73
C GLN A 83 4.78 15.62 13.19
N LEU A 84 4.61 15.65 11.86
CA LEU A 84 3.35 15.94 11.21
C LEU A 84 2.26 14.93 11.62
N ALA A 85 2.58 13.64 11.60
CA ALA A 85 1.68 12.57 12.02
C ALA A 85 1.30 12.69 13.50
N THR A 86 2.28 12.96 14.36
CA THR A 86 2.07 13.13 15.81
C THR A 86 1.12 14.29 16.12
N GLN A 87 1.23 15.40 15.40
CA GLN A 87 0.31 16.54 15.53
C GLN A 87 -1.14 16.17 15.23
N GLN A 88 -1.35 15.15 14.41
CA GLN A 88 -2.68 14.65 14.05
C GLN A 88 -3.12 13.45 14.91
N GLY A 89 -2.42 13.16 15.99
CA GLY A 89 -2.74 12.08 16.92
C GLY A 89 -2.19 10.70 16.52
N LEU A 90 -1.42 10.60 15.44
CA LEU A 90 -0.75 9.39 15.00
C LEU A 90 0.62 9.32 15.72
N THR A 91 0.60 8.86 16.97
CA THR A 91 1.73 8.98 17.90
C THR A 91 2.74 7.83 17.83
N HIS A 92 2.40 6.78 17.09
CA HIS A 92 3.29 5.62 16.84
C HIS A 92 3.75 5.65 15.40
N PHE A 93 5.06 5.51 15.18
CA PHE A 93 5.68 5.66 13.87
C PHE A 93 6.73 4.56 13.65
N ALA A 94 6.79 4.01 12.44
CA ALA A 94 7.72 2.97 12.08
C ALA A 94 8.31 3.17 10.69
N ILE A 95 9.62 2.95 10.58
CA ILE A 95 10.38 2.78 9.34
C ILE A 95 11.31 1.58 9.51
N VAL A 96 11.77 1.01 8.40
CA VAL A 96 12.73 -0.12 8.39
C VAL A 96 13.97 0.18 7.55
N ASP A 97 14.07 1.37 6.99
CA ASP A 97 15.16 1.78 6.13
C ASP A 97 15.33 3.30 6.17
N SER A 98 16.40 3.78 5.54
CA SER A 98 16.67 5.20 5.34
C SER A 98 16.94 5.47 3.86
N ALA A 99 16.56 6.65 3.38
CA ALA A 99 16.91 7.07 2.03
C ALA A 99 18.44 7.11 1.85
N THR A 100 18.90 6.77 0.65
CA THR A 100 20.33 6.67 0.36
C THR A 100 20.89 8.03 0.01
N LEU A 101 21.94 8.47 0.73
CA LEU A 101 22.72 9.64 0.40
C LEU A 101 23.70 9.30 -0.73
N VAL A 102 23.60 9.97 -1.87
CA VAL A 102 24.47 9.75 -3.04
C VAL A 102 25.68 10.65 -2.99
N SER A 103 25.50 11.91 -2.64
CA SER A 103 26.58 12.89 -2.41
C SER A 103 26.07 14.02 -1.53
N ASP A 104 26.96 14.57 -0.68
CA ASP A 104 26.74 15.67 0.26
C ASP A 104 25.30 15.87 0.76
N TYR A 105 24.39 16.34 -0.09
CA TYR A 105 22.99 16.64 0.25
C TYR A 105 21.97 16.02 -0.73
N ILE A 106 22.42 15.17 -1.67
CA ILE A 106 21.56 14.54 -2.69
C ILE A 106 21.17 13.13 -2.24
N TYR A 107 19.89 12.89 -2.12
CA TYR A 107 19.31 11.60 -1.72
C TYR A 107 18.62 10.89 -2.87
N GLN A 108 18.68 9.57 -2.83
CA GLN A 108 17.92 8.67 -3.69
C GLN A 108 17.24 7.59 -2.84
N SER A 109 16.42 6.77 -3.50
CA SER A 109 15.78 5.62 -2.87
C SER A 109 14.98 5.96 -1.61
N PRO A 110 13.88 6.71 -1.77
CA PRO A 110 12.97 7.00 -0.67
C PRO A 110 12.40 5.72 -0.08
N VAL A 111 11.97 5.78 1.16
CA VAL A 111 11.48 4.63 1.91
C VAL A 111 9.98 4.72 2.17
N VAL A 112 9.41 3.65 2.70
CA VAL A 112 8.04 3.61 3.19
C VAL A 112 8.02 3.82 4.70
N ALA A 113 6.90 4.29 5.21
CA ALA A 113 6.69 4.49 6.65
C ALA A 113 5.24 4.14 7.03
N LEU A 114 5.01 3.93 8.31
CA LEU A 114 3.69 3.76 8.87
C LEU A 114 3.53 4.64 10.11
N ALA A 115 2.41 5.31 10.20
CA ALA A 115 2.00 6.02 11.41
C ALA A 115 0.68 5.45 11.93
N SER A 116 0.53 5.33 13.23
CA SER A 116 -0.63 4.74 13.88
C SER A 116 -1.03 5.51 15.13
N ARG A 117 -2.33 5.62 15.33
CA ARG A 117 -2.91 6.05 16.61
C ARG A 117 -2.77 4.98 17.66
N PHE A 118 -2.70 3.71 17.24
CA PHE A 118 -2.63 2.54 18.12
C PHE A 118 -1.19 2.07 18.31
N PRO A 119 -0.91 1.34 19.41
CA PRO A 119 0.44 0.83 19.67
C PRO A 119 0.96 -0.07 18.55
N ILE A 120 2.24 0.07 18.22
CA ILE A 120 2.96 -0.82 17.32
C ILE A 120 3.73 -1.83 18.18
N LEU A 121 3.40 -3.11 18.02
CA LEU A 121 3.96 -4.21 18.81
C LEU A 121 5.28 -4.73 18.26
N GLU A 122 5.40 -4.79 16.92
CA GLU A 122 6.56 -5.29 16.21
C GLU A 122 6.79 -4.48 14.94
N VAL A 123 8.05 -4.37 14.54
CA VAL A 123 8.46 -3.75 13.28
C VAL A 123 9.54 -4.61 12.62
N HIS A 124 9.31 -5.03 11.39
CA HIS A 124 10.24 -5.85 10.61
C HIS A 124 10.31 -5.42 9.16
N ALA A 125 11.50 -5.48 8.57
CA ALA A 125 11.69 -5.48 7.12
C ALA A 125 11.46 -6.90 6.60
N ILE A 126 10.68 -7.02 5.52
CA ILE A 126 10.45 -8.31 4.87
C ILE A 126 11.62 -8.60 3.94
N GLU A 127 12.32 -9.70 4.18
CA GLU A 127 13.39 -10.17 3.31
C GLU A 127 12.86 -11.20 2.31
N PRO A 128 13.30 -11.16 1.03
CA PRO A 128 12.95 -12.20 0.08
C PRO A 128 13.55 -13.55 0.47
N ASP A 129 12.79 -14.62 0.33
CA ASP A 129 13.27 -15.97 0.60
C ASP A 129 14.35 -16.36 -0.43
N ALA A 130 15.55 -16.68 0.05
CA ALA A 130 16.71 -16.96 -0.80
C ALA A 130 16.53 -18.21 -1.68
N HIS A 131 15.81 -19.23 -1.20
CA HIS A 131 15.52 -20.43 -1.97
C HIS A 131 14.56 -20.15 -3.12
N LEU A 132 13.55 -19.32 -2.87
CA LEU A 132 12.59 -18.90 -3.90
C LEU A 132 13.25 -17.99 -4.92
N VAL A 133 14.08 -17.05 -4.49
CA VAL A 133 14.88 -16.20 -5.38
C VAL A 133 15.71 -17.06 -6.35
N ALA A 134 16.39 -18.08 -5.85
CA ALA A 134 17.15 -19.02 -6.67
C ALA A 134 16.26 -19.84 -7.61
N ALA A 135 15.13 -20.37 -7.10
CA ALA A 135 14.17 -21.14 -7.90
C ALA A 135 13.52 -20.33 -9.02
N MET A 136 13.33 -19.03 -8.81
CA MET A 136 12.83 -18.10 -9.81
C MET A 136 13.86 -17.71 -10.87
N GLY A 137 15.11 -18.14 -10.73
CA GLY A 137 16.21 -17.77 -11.62
C GLY A 137 16.68 -16.32 -11.46
N LEU A 138 16.40 -15.71 -10.32
CA LEU A 138 16.82 -14.35 -10.01
C LEU A 138 18.27 -14.35 -9.47
N SER A 139 18.93 -13.19 -9.56
CA SER A 139 20.24 -12.97 -8.93
C SER A 139 20.16 -13.20 -7.42
N SER A 140 21.21 -13.78 -6.85
CA SER A 140 21.36 -13.88 -5.38
C SER A 140 21.42 -12.51 -4.68
N GLN A 141 21.64 -11.44 -5.44
CA GLN A 141 21.61 -10.04 -4.99
C GLN A 141 20.21 -9.41 -5.05
N PHE A 142 19.21 -10.19 -5.45
CA PHE A 142 17.84 -9.66 -5.55
C PHE A 142 17.37 -9.09 -4.22
N THR A 143 16.84 -7.87 -4.28
CA THR A 143 16.19 -7.18 -3.16
C THR A 143 14.90 -6.53 -3.63
N PHE A 144 14.00 -6.24 -2.72
CA PHE A 144 12.90 -5.31 -3.02
C PHE A 144 13.47 -3.94 -3.40
N SER A 145 12.86 -3.29 -4.38
CA SER A 145 13.26 -1.92 -4.81
C SER A 145 13.24 -0.94 -3.64
N ARG A 146 12.27 -1.06 -2.77
CA ARG A 146 12.19 -0.42 -1.46
C ARG A 146 11.85 -1.51 -0.44
N LYS A 147 12.52 -1.49 0.70
CA LYS A 147 12.23 -2.45 1.75
C LYS A 147 10.77 -2.42 2.15
N VAL A 148 10.16 -3.58 2.24
CA VAL A 148 8.78 -3.74 2.67
C VAL A 148 8.72 -3.68 4.18
N LEU A 149 7.91 -2.78 4.70
CA LEU A 149 7.66 -2.62 6.13
C LEU A 149 6.51 -3.52 6.56
N ARG A 150 6.71 -4.34 7.60
CA ARG A 150 5.63 -4.94 8.39
C ARG A 150 5.64 -4.33 9.78
N ALA A 151 4.53 -3.70 10.14
CA ALA A 151 4.28 -3.25 11.50
C ALA A 151 3.06 -4.00 12.04
N THR A 152 3.24 -4.68 13.17
CA THR A 152 2.11 -5.31 13.88
C THR A 152 1.51 -4.29 14.81
N VAL A 153 0.27 -3.91 14.54
CA VAL A 153 -0.46 -2.86 15.23
C VAL A 153 -1.54 -3.48 16.11
N ASP A 154 -1.62 -3.04 17.36
CA ASP A 154 -2.67 -3.48 18.29
C ASP A 154 -3.93 -2.63 18.09
N ILE A 155 -4.84 -3.13 17.26
CA ILE A 155 -6.07 -2.43 16.91
C ILE A 155 -7.16 -2.75 17.93
N PRO A 156 -7.82 -1.74 18.55
CA PRO A 156 -8.90 -1.97 19.50
C PRO A 156 -9.97 -2.91 18.95
N GLN A 157 -10.35 -3.90 19.73
CA GLN A 157 -11.35 -4.97 19.45
C GLN A 157 -10.96 -5.95 18.33
N ILE A 158 -9.90 -5.71 17.57
CA ILE A 158 -9.35 -6.64 16.58
C ILE A 158 -8.14 -7.37 17.16
N GLY A 159 -7.31 -6.68 17.93
CA GLY A 159 -6.04 -7.18 18.44
C GLY A 159 -4.89 -6.95 17.48
N ALA A 160 -3.84 -7.76 17.58
CA ALA A 160 -2.67 -7.66 16.73
C ALA A 160 -3.04 -7.89 15.26
N CYS A 161 -2.66 -6.94 14.41
CA CYS A 161 -2.88 -6.93 12.97
C CYS A 161 -1.56 -6.61 12.26
N ASP A 162 -1.17 -7.45 11.31
CA ASP A 162 0.02 -7.20 10.50
C ASP A 162 -0.30 -6.21 9.39
N CYS A 163 0.29 -5.02 9.48
CA CYS A 163 0.17 -3.96 8.48
C CYS A 163 1.45 -3.90 7.65
N TYR A 164 1.33 -4.18 6.36
CA TYR A 164 2.43 -4.10 5.39
C TYR A 164 2.31 -2.83 4.58
N VAL A 165 3.42 -2.12 4.42
CA VAL A 165 3.51 -0.95 3.54
C VAL A 165 4.53 -1.22 2.44
N VAL A 166 4.13 -1.02 1.20
CA VAL A 166 4.94 -1.29 0.01
C VAL A 166 5.03 -0.09 -0.91
N HIS A 167 6.13 -0.05 -1.65
CA HIS A 167 6.28 0.79 -2.83
C HIS A 167 7.05 -0.04 -3.88
N PHE A 168 6.32 -0.72 -4.75
CA PHE A 168 6.91 -1.62 -5.75
C PHE A 168 7.64 -0.85 -6.85
N LYS A 169 8.48 -1.57 -7.58
CA LYS A 169 9.26 -1.03 -8.70
C LYS A 169 8.39 -0.25 -9.68
N SER A 170 8.76 0.97 -9.94
CA SER A 170 8.07 1.85 -10.88
C SER A 170 8.14 1.30 -12.33
N LYS A 171 7.23 1.77 -13.18
CA LYS A 171 7.20 1.41 -14.61
C LYS A 171 8.30 2.08 -15.42
N ARG A 172 9.02 3.03 -14.85
CA ARG A 172 10.13 3.69 -15.55
C ARG A 172 11.14 2.64 -16.01
N PRO A 173 11.49 2.58 -17.30
CA PRO A 173 12.53 1.69 -17.78
C PRO A 173 13.82 2.07 -17.06
N GLY A 174 14.33 1.15 -16.26
CA GLY A 174 15.65 1.28 -15.67
C GLY A 174 16.65 1.01 -16.80
N LEU A 175 17.13 2.02 -17.46
CA LEU A 175 18.37 1.93 -18.25
C LEU A 175 19.51 1.89 -17.25
N ALA A 176 19.72 0.72 -16.68
CA ALA A 176 20.87 0.54 -15.84
C ALA A 176 22.04 0.13 -16.70
N LEU A 177 22.89 1.09 -17.02
CA LEU A 177 24.32 0.84 -17.15
C LEU A 177 24.89 0.37 -15.81
N GLU A 178 24.11 0.36 -14.75
CA GLU A 178 24.40 -0.16 -13.44
C GLU A 178 23.76 -1.54 -13.23
N PRO A 179 24.34 -2.41 -12.39
CA PRO A 179 23.80 -3.75 -12.18
C PRO A 179 22.35 -3.68 -11.69
N HIS A 180 21.41 -4.08 -12.54
CA HIS A 180 20.01 -4.24 -12.16
C HIS A 180 19.91 -5.34 -11.09
N PRO A 181 19.01 -5.21 -10.09
CA PRO A 181 18.82 -6.27 -9.08
C PRO A 181 18.56 -7.66 -9.65
N LEU A 182 18.04 -7.75 -10.88
CA LEU A 182 17.87 -9.02 -11.62
C LEU A 182 19.17 -9.52 -12.27
N GLY A 183 20.31 -8.88 -12.07
CA GLY A 183 21.58 -9.26 -12.70
C GLY A 183 21.66 -8.99 -14.19
N LEU A 184 20.75 -8.20 -14.73
CA LEU A 184 20.74 -7.81 -16.14
C LEU A 184 21.72 -6.66 -16.37
N THR A 185 22.89 -6.99 -16.88
CA THR A 185 23.80 -6.01 -17.46
C THR A 185 23.50 -5.91 -18.94
N LEU A 186 23.04 -4.73 -19.40
CA LEU A 186 22.90 -4.43 -20.81
C LEU A 186 24.29 -4.11 -21.39
N SER A 187 25.17 -5.11 -21.48
CA SER A 187 26.33 -5.03 -22.35
C SER A 187 25.86 -5.29 -23.77
N ALA A 188 26.02 -4.31 -24.66
CA ALA A 188 25.74 -4.52 -26.08
C ALA A 188 26.50 -5.74 -26.55
N PRO A 189 25.86 -6.71 -27.23
CA PRO A 189 26.58 -7.83 -27.82
C PRO A 189 27.61 -7.28 -28.80
N PRO A 190 28.84 -7.78 -28.77
CA PRO A 190 29.95 -7.21 -29.53
C PRO A 190 29.78 -7.28 -31.06
N THR A 191 28.70 -7.85 -31.54
CA THR A 191 28.48 -8.17 -32.95
C THR A 191 27.37 -7.36 -33.62
N LEU A 192 26.61 -6.49 -32.91
CA LEU A 192 25.57 -5.68 -33.51
C LEU A 192 25.87 -4.19 -33.34
N ALA A 193 26.38 -3.56 -34.38
CA ALA A 193 26.42 -2.10 -34.51
C ALA A 193 24.99 -1.61 -34.76
N LEU A 194 24.21 -1.38 -33.66
CA LEU A 194 22.89 -0.78 -33.77
C LEU A 194 23.02 0.73 -34.06
N HIS A 195 22.19 1.23 -34.93
CA HIS A 195 22.01 2.69 -35.10
C HIS A 195 21.47 3.26 -33.77
N SER A 196 21.69 4.54 -33.53
CA SER A 196 21.33 5.19 -32.24
C SER A 196 19.86 5.03 -31.90
N GLU A 197 18.95 5.10 -32.86
CA GLU A 197 17.52 4.97 -32.71
C GLU A 197 17.12 3.54 -32.28
N THR A 198 17.67 2.54 -32.97
CA THR A 198 17.39 1.14 -32.66
C THR A 198 17.98 0.73 -31.32
N LYS A 199 19.15 1.30 -30.96
CA LYS A 199 19.73 1.11 -29.64
C LYS A 199 18.82 1.65 -28.54
N LEU A 200 18.34 2.89 -28.67
CA LEU A 200 17.42 3.51 -27.72
C LEU A 200 16.12 2.70 -27.56
N LEU A 201 15.53 2.28 -28.66
CA LEU A 201 14.30 1.47 -28.62
C LEU A 201 14.54 0.11 -27.97
N THR A 202 15.68 -0.52 -28.24
CA THR A 202 16.06 -1.80 -27.61
C THR A 202 16.26 -1.60 -26.11
N GLU A 203 17.00 -0.61 -25.68
CA GLU A 203 17.25 -0.29 -24.28
C GLU A 203 15.93 0.01 -23.55
N GLN A 204 15.03 0.75 -24.19
CA GLN A 204 13.72 1.04 -23.63
C GLN A 204 12.86 -0.22 -23.47
N ALA A 205 12.85 -1.10 -24.48
CA ALA A 205 12.10 -2.36 -24.42
C ALA A 205 12.62 -3.28 -23.31
N LEU A 206 13.93 -3.45 -23.22
CA LEU A 206 14.57 -4.26 -22.18
C LEU A 206 14.36 -3.66 -20.79
N GLY A 207 14.46 -2.34 -20.66
CA GLY A 207 14.24 -1.65 -19.39
C GLY A 207 12.79 -1.79 -18.89
N ARG A 208 11.80 -1.73 -19.77
CA ARG A 208 10.40 -1.97 -19.44
C ARG A 208 10.16 -3.41 -19.00
N TRP A 209 10.72 -4.36 -19.72
CA TRP A 209 10.66 -5.77 -19.34
C TRP A 209 11.27 -6.01 -17.97
N ALA A 210 12.48 -5.49 -17.72
CA ALA A 210 13.16 -5.61 -16.45
C ALA A 210 12.36 -5.02 -15.28
N SER A 211 11.73 -3.85 -15.46
CA SER A 211 10.85 -3.24 -14.46
C SER A 211 9.64 -4.12 -14.15
N THR A 212 9.03 -4.72 -15.17
CA THR A 212 7.88 -5.61 -15.00
C THR A 212 8.28 -6.89 -14.26
N MET A 213 9.42 -7.47 -14.60
CA MET A 213 9.94 -8.67 -13.91
C MET A 213 10.29 -8.39 -12.46
N GLN A 214 10.92 -7.25 -12.18
CA GLN A 214 11.22 -6.85 -10.81
C GLN A 214 9.94 -6.71 -10.00
N ARG A 215 8.94 -6.00 -10.50
CA ARG A 215 7.67 -5.77 -9.83
C ARG A 215 6.90 -7.07 -9.59
N GLY A 216 6.85 -7.95 -10.58
CA GLY A 216 6.24 -9.27 -10.46
C GLY A 216 6.91 -10.14 -9.43
N ALA A 217 8.25 -10.14 -9.39
CA ALA A 217 9.03 -10.86 -8.39
C ALA A 217 8.79 -10.31 -6.97
N GLU A 218 8.74 -8.99 -6.82
CA GLU A 218 8.41 -8.35 -5.55
C GLU A 218 7.03 -8.78 -5.03
N ALA A 219 6.03 -8.77 -5.90
CA ALA A 219 4.67 -9.20 -5.56
C ALA A 219 4.61 -10.67 -5.13
N ALA A 220 5.22 -11.57 -5.90
CA ALA A 220 5.20 -13.01 -5.62
C ALA A 220 5.96 -13.37 -4.34
N LEU A 221 7.13 -12.78 -4.13
CA LEU A 221 7.94 -13.02 -2.93
C LEU A 221 7.30 -12.44 -1.67
N LEU A 222 6.66 -11.28 -1.78
CA LEU A 222 5.89 -10.73 -0.67
C LEU A 222 4.68 -11.59 -0.33
N PHE A 223 3.93 -12.03 -1.33
CA PHE A 223 2.80 -12.93 -1.12
C PHE A 223 3.20 -14.20 -0.38
N HIS A 224 4.30 -14.85 -0.78
CA HIS A 224 4.85 -15.97 -0.05
C HIS A 224 5.18 -15.63 1.41
N ALA A 225 5.83 -14.50 1.66
CA ALA A 225 6.16 -14.06 3.03
C ALA A 225 4.90 -13.88 3.90
N ILE A 226 3.84 -13.31 3.33
CA ILE A 226 2.55 -13.15 4.00
C ILE A 226 1.91 -14.52 4.30
N LEU A 227 1.92 -15.44 3.34
CA LEU A 227 1.42 -16.80 3.54
C LEU A 227 2.16 -17.53 4.65
N ALA A 228 3.49 -17.49 4.64
CA ALA A 228 4.32 -18.11 5.67
C ALA A 228 4.04 -17.51 7.07
N ARG A 229 3.87 -16.19 7.15
CA ARG A 229 3.51 -15.50 8.39
C ARG A 229 2.13 -15.92 8.87
N ARG A 230 1.13 -15.95 7.98
CA ARG A 230 -0.24 -16.38 8.29
C ARG A 230 -0.32 -17.83 8.74
N GLN A 231 0.54 -18.71 8.23
CA GLN A 231 0.61 -20.09 8.64
C GLN A 231 1.13 -20.22 10.08
N SER A 232 2.10 -19.39 10.48
CA SER A 232 2.68 -19.44 11.82
C SER A 232 1.86 -18.69 12.87
N ILE A 233 1.27 -17.54 12.49
CA ILE A 233 0.44 -16.72 13.35
C ILE A 233 -0.67 -16.06 12.55
N ARG A 234 -1.92 -16.23 12.97
CA ARG A 234 -3.09 -15.81 12.22
C ARG A 234 -3.54 -14.40 12.57
N TYR A 235 -2.66 -13.45 12.51
CA TYR A 235 -3.07 -12.06 12.63
C TYR A 235 -3.77 -11.61 11.35
N PRO A 236 -4.84 -10.80 11.44
CA PRO A 236 -5.38 -10.10 10.29
C PRO A 236 -4.28 -9.36 9.52
N VAL A 237 -4.46 -9.21 8.21
CA VAL A 237 -3.49 -8.56 7.33
C VAL A 237 -4.11 -7.37 6.64
N ILE A 238 -3.38 -6.26 6.66
CA ILE A 238 -3.61 -5.06 5.85
C ILE A 238 -2.34 -4.85 5.03
N LEU A 239 -2.46 -4.94 3.72
CA LEU A 239 -1.37 -4.64 2.78
C LEU A 239 -1.72 -3.40 1.99
N MET A 240 -0.93 -2.36 2.09
CA MET A 240 -1.21 -1.08 1.44
C MET A 240 0.04 -0.46 0.83
N GLY A 241 -0.17 0.39 -0.16
CA GLY A 241 0.90 1.16 -0.76
C GLY A 241 0.68 1.53 -2.21
N ASP A 242 1.76 2.00 -2.81
CA ASP A 242 1.88 2.22 -4.23
C ASP A 242 2.42 0.96 -4.91
N PHE A 243 1.56 0.27 -5.64
CA PHE A 243 1.89 -0.98 -6.32
C PHE A 243 2.50 -0.74 -7.70
N ASN A 244 2.48 0.48 -8.18
CA ASN A 244 3.00 0.92 -9.48
C ASN A 244 2.45 0.15 -10.69
N ASP A 245 1.37 -0.59 -10.51
CA ASP A 245 0.62 -1.26 -11.57
C ASP A 245 -0.80 -1.59 -11.10
N SER A 246 -1.67 -1.95 -12.05
CA SER A 246 -2.99 -2.45 -11.73
C SER A 246 -2.93 -3.89 -11.21
N LEU A 247 -3.75 -4.21 -10.21
CA LEU A 247 -3.89 -5.57 -9.70
C LEU A 247 -4.37 -6.58 -10.77
N SER A 248 -5.06 -6.10 -11.79
CA SER A 248 -5.51 -6.94 -12.91
C SER A 248 -4.41 -7.28 -13.91
N MET A 249 -3.23 -6.66 -13.81
CA MET A 249 -2.09 -6.95 -14.66
C MET A 249 -1.30 -8.15 -14.13
N GLY A 250 -0.86 -9.03 -15.04
CA GLY A 250 -0.24 -10.29 -14.70
C GLY A 250 0.98 -10.21 -13.76
N ALA A 251 1.64 -9.06 -13.68
CA ALA A 251 2.76 -8.85 -12.74
C ALA A 251 2.32 -8.87 -11.26
N LEU A 252 1.09 -8.44 -10.97
CA LEU A 252 0.58 -8.28 -9.60
C LEU A 252 -0.52 -9.29 -9.23
N ASP A 253 -0.98 -10.13 -10.15
CA ASP A 253 -2.11 -11.04 -9.91
C ASP A 253 -1.82 -12.07 -8.80
N ALA A 254 -0.55 -12.37 -8.54
CA ALA A 254 -0.14 -13.22 -7.43
C ALA A 254 -0.70 -12.76 -6.07
N LEU A 255 -0.85 -11.46 -5.86
CA LEU A 255 -1.31 -10.90 -4.59
C LEU A 255 -2.78 -11.19 -4.28
N THR A 256 -3.57 -11.51 -5.28
CA THR A 256 -5.02 -11.74 -5.16
C THR A 256 -5.43 -13.16 -5.54
N LEU A 257 -4.50 -14.12 -5.50
CA LEU A 257 -4.80 -15.54 -5.75
C LEU A 257 -5.81 -16.06 -4.73
N GLN A 258 -6.80 -16.77 -5.21
CA GLN A 258 -7.93 -17.26 -4.40
C GLN A 258 -7.98 -18.78 -4.28
N GLY A 259 -7.04 -19.51 -4.88
CA GLY A 259 -7.01 -20.96 -4.90
C GLY A 259 -8.00 -21.59 -5.88
N GLU A 260 -8.53 -20.80 -6.81
CA GLU A 260 -9.36 -21.26 -7.92
C GLU A 260 -8.47 -21.77 -9.06
N HIS A 261 -9.05 -22.61 -9.94
CA HIS A 261 -8.40 -23.10 -11.16
C HIS A 261 -7.10 -23.89 -10.94
N LEU A 262 -6.96 -24.55 -9.79
CA LEU A 262 -5.85 -25.46 -9.53
C LEU A 262 -6.05 -26.78 -10.26
N HIS A 263 -4.96 -27.36 -10.75
CA HIS A 263 -4.98 -28.71 -11.36
C HIS A 263 -5.33 -29.77 -10.31
N SER A 264 -6.15 -30.75 -10.70
CA SER A 264 -6.56 -31.84 -9.80
C SER A 264 -5.38 -32.63 -9.24
N ASN A 265 -4.30 -32.78 -10.01
CA ASN A 265 -3.08 -33.46 -9.55
C ASN A 265 -2.36 -32.67 -8.46
N ASP A 266 -2.31 -31.33 -8.60
CA ASP A 266 -1.70 -30.46 -7.59
C ASP A 266 -2.52 -30.47 -6.28
N ILE A 267 -3.84 -30.46 -6.40
CA ILE A 267 -4.76 -30.56 -5.26
C ILE A 267 -4.55 -31.88 -4.50
N LYS A 268 -4.41 -33.00 -5.23
CA LYS A 268 -4.15 -34.33 -4.64
C LYS A 268 -2.77 -34.36 -3.98
N ALA A 269 -1.74 -33.85 -4.66
CA ALA A 269 -0.38 -33.78 -4.14
C ALA A 269 -0.28 -32.96 -2.86
N ALA A 270 -1.11 -31.90 -2.72
CA ALA A 270 -1.22 -31.10 -1.51
C ALA A 270 -2.04 -31.78 -0.39
N GLY A 271 -2.58 -32.97 -0.60
CA GLY A 271 -3.41 -33.68 0.39
C GLY A 271 -4.84 -33.12 0.53
N LEU A 272 -5.29 -32.33 -0.45
CA LEU A 272 -6.60 -31.66 -0.45
C LEU A 272 -7.65 -32.36 -1.31
N GLY A 273 -7.29 -33.48 -1.96
CA GLY A 273 -8.16 -34.19 -2.90
C GLY A 273 -9.42 -34.79 -2.28
N HIS A 274 -9.45 -34.99 -0.97
CA HIS A 274 -10.62 -35.49 -0.25
C HIS A 274 -11.65 -34.41 0.08
N LEU A 275 -11.31 -33.13 -0.09
CA LEU A 275 -12.20 -32.01 0.19
C LEU A 275 -13.11 -31.72 -1.01
N SER A 276 -14.36 -31.33 -0.74
CA SER A 276 -15.23 -30.72 -1.75
C SER A 276 -14.64 -29.37 -2.23
N ASP A 277 -15.11 -28.88 -3.38
CA ASP A 277 -14.69 -27.58 -3.90
C ASP A 277 -14.96 -26.45 -2.90
N ILE A 278 -16.13 -26.48 -2.25
CA ILE A 278 -16.51 -25.49 -1.24
C ILE A 278 -15.58 -25.57 -0.01
N ALA A 279 -15.29 -26.76 0.47
CA ALA A 279 -14.41 -26.97 1.63
C ALA A 279 -12.98 -26.51 1.31
N ARG A 280 -12.51 -26.73 0.10
CA ARG A 280 -11.19 -26.33 -0.39
C ARG A 280 -11.07 -24.82 -0.48
N LEU A 281 -12.07 -24.14 -1.04
CA LEU A 281 -12.12 -22.67 -1.08
C LEU A 281 -12.17 -22.06 0.33
N ALA A 282 -12.85 -22.71 1.27
CA ALA A 282 -12.87 -22.26 2.68
C ALA A 282 -11.49 -22.37 3.34
N VAL A 283 -10.69 -23.39 2.99
CA VAL A 283 -9.29 -23.50 3.46
C VAL A 283 -8.45 -22.36 2.90
N PHE A 284 -8.55 -22.10 1.59
CA PHE A 284 -7.79 -21.02 0.96
C PHE A 284 -8.24 -19.63 1.39
N ALA A 285 -9.50 -19.46 1.78
CA ALA A 285 -10.01 -18.16 2.26
C ALA A 285 -9.20 -17.56 3.40
N GLN A 286 -8.58 -18.40 4.22
CA GLN A 286 -7.72 -17.96 5.34
C GLN A 286 -6.44 -17.26 4.89
N TYR A 287 -6.05 -17.42 3.63
CA TYR A 287 -4.81 -16.89 3.06
C TYR A 287 -5.05 -15.84 1.98
N ARG A 288 -6.30 -15.63 1.58
CA ARG A 288 -6.65 -14.67 0.54
C ARG A 288 -6.41 -13.25 1.01
N LEU A 289 -5.93 -12.42 0.08
CA LEU A 289 -5.98 -10.97 0.17
C LEU A 289 -6.96 -10.46 -0.88
N GLN A 290 -7.80 -9.51 -0.50
CA GLN A 290 -8.82 -8.95 -1.37
C GLN A 290 -8.69 -7.43 -1.41
N ASP A 291 -8.91 -6.85 -2.59
CA ASP A 291 -8.96 -5.40 -2.77
C ASP A 291 -10.09 -4.82 -1.92
N ALA A 292 -9.76 -3.87 -1.06
CA ALA A 292 -10.74 -3.22 -0.19
C ALA A 292 -11.87 -2.55 -0.97
N TYR A 293 -11.61 -2.06 -2.19
CA TYR A 293 -12.64 -1.54 -3.07
C TYR A 293 -13.67 -2.61 -3.45
N GLU A 294 -13.21 -3.81 -3.82
CA GLU A 294 -14.12 -4.91 -4.16
C GLU A 294 -14.91 -5.38 -2.93
N LEU A 295 -14.29 -5.40 -1.76
CA LEU A 295 -14.98 -5.71 -0.50
C LEU A 295 -16.03 -4.66 -0.16
N PHE A 296 -15.75 -3.38 -0.40
CA PHE A 296 -16.71 -2.29 -0.21
C PHE A 296 -17.92 -2.44 -1.13
N ILE A 297 -17.68 -2.70 -2.41
CA ILE A 297 -18.76 -2.89 -3.39
C ILE A 297 -19.62 -4.10 -3.01
N ALA A 298 -19.01 -5.23 -2.68
CA ALA A 298 -19.73 -6.45 -2.31
C ALA A 298 -20.58 -6.29 -1.06
N ALA A 299 -20.11 -5.51 -0.06
CA ALA A 299 -20.81 -5.34 1.20
C ALA A 299 -21.93 -4.28 1.16
N ASN A 300 -21.86 -3.30 0.25
CA ASN A 300 -22.70 -2.10 0.29
C ASN A 300 -23.58 -1.89 -0.95
N MET A 301 -23.36 -2.63 -2.03
CA MET A 301 -24.15 -2.50 -3.26
C MET A 301 -25.17 -3.63 -3.38
N PRO A 302 -26.46 -3.33 -3.69
CA PRO A 302 -27.44 -4.36 -4.00
C PRO A 302 -27.10 -5.14 -5.29
N ASP A 303 -27.40 -6.43 -5.32
CA ASP A 303 -27.08 -7.35 -6.45
C ASP A 303 -27.58 -6.85 -7.81
N ASN A 304 -28.64 -6.08 -7.86
CA ASN A 304 -29.22 -5.52 -9.08
C ASN A 304 -28.50 -4.27 -9.62
N LEU A 305 -27.59 -3.66 -8.87
CA LEU A 305 -26.79 -2.51 -9.30
C LEU A 305 -25.36 -2.88 -9.74
N VAL A 306 -25.01 -4.16 -9.76
CA VAL A 306 -23.70 -4.65 -10.20
C VAL A 306 -23.35 -4.22 -11.63
N HIS A 307 -24.34 -3.85 -12.45
CA HIS A 307 -24.16 -3.38 -13.83
C HIS A 307 -23.84 -1.89 -13.94
N SER A 308 -24.06 -1.11 -12.86
CA SER A 308 -23.70 0.30 -12.78
C SER A 308 -22.56 0.52 -11.80
N ARG A 309 -21.47 -0.26 -11.94
CA ARG A 309 -20.24 0.01 -11.19
C ARG A 309 -19.84 1.45 -11.50
N GLU A 310 -19.99 2.34 -10.52
CA GLU A 310 -19.35 3.64 -10.59
C GLU A 310 -17.90 3.41 -10.95
N HIS A 311 -17.43 4.13 -11.95
CA HIS A 311 -16.08 3.93 -12.44
C HIS A 311 -15.09 4.28 -11.33
N ARG A 312 -14.29 3.31 -10.85
CA ARG A 312 -13.28 3.52 -9.83
C ARG A 312 -12.35 4.64 -10.25
N ALA A 313 -12.21 5.65 -9.41
CA ALA A 313 -11.34 6.78 -9.67
C ALA A 313 -9.87 6.35 -9.77
N ALA A 314 -9.14 6.93 -10.73
CA ALA A 314 -7.72 6.73 -10.85
C ALA A 314 -6.96 7.38 -9.69
N THR A 315 -5.85 6.78 -9.30
CA THR A 315 -4.97 7.34 -8.26
C THR A 315 -3.77 8.07 -8.81
N HIS A 316 -3.48 7.92 -10.10
CA HIS A 316 -2.39 8.60 -10.78
C HIS A 316 -2.72 8.82 -12.25
N TYR A 317 -2.22 9.92 -12.82
CA TYR A 317 -2.42 10.26 -14.22
C TYR A 317 -1.09 10.46 -14.94
N TYR A 318 -0.97 9.84 -16.11
CA TYR A 318 0.08 10.14 -17.08
C TYR A 318 -0.57 10.85 -18.29
N GLY A 319 -0.44 12.16 -18.32
CA GLY A 319 -1.24 12.97 -19.22
C GLY A 319 -2.74 12.77 -18.93
N PRO A 320 -3.57 12.51 -19.96
CA PRO A 320 -5.01 12.26 -19.75
C PRO A 320 -5.33 10.83 -19.28
N LYS A 321 -4.34 9.94 -19.27
CA LYS A 321 -4.55 8.52 -18.91
C LYS A 321 -4.44 8.30 -17.42
N GLY A 322 -5.57 7.96 -16.79
CA GLY A 322 -5.63 7.57 -15.39
C GLY A 322 -5.33 6.08 -15.17
N SER A 323 -4.71 5.78 -14.05
CA SER A 323 -4.43 4.41 -13.59
C SER A 323 -4.66 4.30 -12.10
N VAL A 324 -5.08 3.14 -11.63
CA VAL A 324 -5.11 2.82 -10.20
C VAL A 324 -3.80 2.14 -9.85
N LEU A 325 -2.98 2.79 -9.04
CA LEU A 325 -1.66 2.30 -8.60
C LEU A 325 -1.62 2.08 -7.10
N ASP A 326 -2.49 2.73 -6.35
CA ASP A 326 -2.51 2.75 -4.90
C ASP A 326 -3.66 1.87 -4.40
N TYR A 327 -3.34 0.92 -3.54
CA TYR A 327 -4.26 -0.12 -3.10
C TYR A 327 -4.17 -0.37 -1.60
N ILE A 328 -5.29 -0.85 -1.05
CA ILE A 328 -5.36 -1.48 0.26
C ILE A 328 -5.97 -2.86 0.07
N LEU A 329 -5.20 -3.90 0.39
CA LEU A 329 -5.65 -5.29 0.37
C LEU A 329 -5.86 -5.78 1.79
N LEU A 330 -6.91 -6.56 1.99
CA LEU A 330 -7.37 -7.01 3.31
C LEU A 330 -7.53 -8.52 3.33
N SER A 331 -7.19 -9.14 4.46
CA SER A 331 -7.43 -10.57 4.71
C SER A 331 -8.91 -10.86 4.97
N ASN A 332 -9.26 -12.14 5.09
CA ASN A 332 -10.65 -12.59 5.24
C ASN A 332 -11.34 -12.07 6.51
N GLU A 333 -10.61 -11.67 7.53
CA GLU A 333 -11.17 -11.07 8.73
C GLU A 333 -11.92 -9.75 8.47
N PHE A 334 -11.71 -9.16 7.31
CA PHE A 334 -12.37 -7.93 6.84
C PHE A 334 -13.39 -8.18 5.71
N ASP A 335 -13.63 -9.44 5.38
CA ASP A 335 -14.61 -9.84 4.36
C ASP A 335 -15.94 -10.14 5.04
N ALA A 336 -16.95 -9.29 4.77
CA ALA A 336 -18.28 -9.40 5.36
C ALA A 336 -18.99 -10.73 5.01
N SER A 337 -18.62 -11.37 3.91
CA SER A 337 -19.17 -12.66 3.48
C SER A 337 -18.59 -13.85 4.24
N ASP A 338 -17.45 -13.70 4.90
CA ASP A 338 -16.87 -14.76 5.74
C ASP A 338 -17.50 -14.72 7.13
N SER A 339 -17.96 -15.87 7.60
CA SER A 339 -18.56 -16.00 8.94
C SER A 339 -17.59 -15.70 10.09
N ARG A 340 -16.27 -15.75 9.82
CA ARG A 340 -15.20 -15.46 10.79
C ARG A 340 -14.73 -14.02 10.74
N SER A 341 -15.36 -13.15 9.94
CA SER A 341 -14.97 -11.75 9.82
C SER A 341 -15.12 -10.99 11.12
N LEU A 342 -14.15 -10.12 11.41
CA LEU A 342 -14.12 -9.24 12.59
C LEU A 342 -14.65 -7.85 12.29
N ALA A 343 -14.58 -7.45 11.04
CA ALA A 343 -14.99 -6.14 10.55
C ALA A 343 -15.46 -6.21 9.10
N GLN A 344 -16.05 -5.14 8.63
CA GLN A 344 -16.44 -4.98 7.22
C GLN A 344 -16.04 -3.59 6.72
N VAL A 345 -15.82 -3.50 5.42
CA VAL A 345 -15.54 -2.23 4.75
C VAL A 345 -16.86 -1.49 4.54
N VAL A 346 -16.99 -0.32 5.18
CA VAL A 346 -18.21 0.49 5.09
C VAL A 346 -18.06 1.74 4.26
N ASP A 347 -16.81 2.17 3.98
CA ASP A 347 -16.51 3.27 3.07
C ASP A 347 -15.17 3.06 2.38
N TYR A 348 -15.08 3.56 1.16
CA TYR A 348 -13.87 3.57 0.33
C TYR A 348 -13.81 4.89 -0.44
N GLN A 349 -12.73 5.63 -0.32
CA GLN A 349 -12.57 6.91 -0.98
C GLN A 349 -11.22 7.02 -1.67
N THR A 350 -11.24 7.58 -2.86
CA THR A 350 -10.05 8.03 -3.59
C THR A 350 -10.03 9.55 -3.57
N CYS A 351 -9.04 10.14 -2.89
CA CYS A 351 -8.94 11.60 -2.74
C CYS A 351 -8.19 12.19 -3.93
N ASP A 352 -8.89 12.38 -5.04
CA ASP A 352 -8.33 12.76 -6.35
C ASP A 352 -8.63 14.21 -6.78
N ARG A 353 -9.28 15.01 -5.95
CA ARG A 353 -9.65 16.40 -6.32
C ARG A 353 -8.46 17.19 -6.85
N HIS A 354 -7.32 17.14 -6.16
CA HIS A 354 -6.09 17.86 -6.53
C HIS A 354 -5.48 17.38 -7.85
N LEU A 355 -5.84 16.20 -8.34
CA LEU A 355 -5.41 15.65 -9.63
C LEU A 355 -6.35 16.05 -10.77
N VAL A 356 -7.66 16.02 -10.52
CA VAL A 356 -8.69 16.26 -11.55
C VAL A 356 -9.17 17.70 -11.61
N ARG A 357 -9.10 18.43 -10.49
CA ARG A 357 -9.48 19.85 -10.36
C ARG A 357 -8.50 20.61 -9.48
N PRO A 358 -7.20 20.70 -9.88
CA PRO A 358 -6.19 21.34 -9.06
C PRO A 358 -6.46 22.84 -8.91
N GLU A 359 -6.24 23.31 -7.68
CA GLU A 359 -6.18 24.73 -7.34
C GLU A 359 -4.69 25.09 -7.16
N TYR A 360 -4.13 25.85 -8.07
CA TYR A 360 -2.70 26.10 -8.14
C TYR A 360 -2.07 26.51 -6.80
N GLU A 361 -2.67 27.49 -6.12
CA GLU A 361 -2.12 27.98 -4.84
C GLU A 361 -2.15 26.94 -3.71
N ARG A 362 -3.15 26.10 -3.72
CA ARG A 362 -3.36 25.07 -2.70
C ARG A 362 -2.59 23.79 -2.97
N ASP A 363 -2.58 23.35 -4.22
CA ASP A 363 -2.18 22.00 -4.60
C ASP A 363 -0.81 21.90 -5.30
N ALA A 364 -0.11 23.03 -5.50
CA ALA A 364 1.13 23.08 -6.29
C ALA A 364 2.23 22.14 -5.75
N TYR A 365 2.30 21.93 -4.45
CA TYR A 365 3.29 21.07 -3.79
C TYR A 365 2.64 19.89 -3.03
N SER A 366 1.48 19.44 -3.48
CA SER A 366 0.78 18.28 -2.95
C SER A 366 1.44 16.95 -3.33
N THR A 367 0.78 16.14 -4.05
CA THR A 367 1.27 14.86 -4.58
C THR A 367 0.66 14.57 -5.94
N ASP A 368 1.35 13.80 -6.76
CA ASP A 368 0.85 13.29 -8.03
C ASP A 368 0.02 12.00 -7.89
N HIS A 369 -0.21 11.56 -6.66
CA HIS A 369 -1.08 10.44 -6.32
C HIS A 369 -2.32 10.88 -5.56
N ALA A 370 -3.40 10.13 -5.71
CA ALA A 370 -4.57 10.27 -4.87
C ALA A 370 -4.44 9.37 -3.64
N PRO A 371 -4.51 9.92 -2.43
CA PRO A 371 -4.65 9.10 -1.22
C PRO A 371 -5.88 8.21 -1.28
N VAL A 372 -5.74 6.98 -0.82
CA VAL A 372 -6.84 6.01 -0.72
C VAL A 372 -7.19 5.76 0.74
N TRP A 373 -8.47 5.79 1.04
CA TRP A 373 -9.03 5.67 2.38
C TRP A 373 -10.02 4.52 2.45
N VAL A 374 -9.97 3.81 3.56
CA VAL A 374 -10.91 2.74 3.88
C VAL A 374 -11.41 2.93 5.30
N GLU A 375 -12.71 2.83 5.48
CA GLU A 375 -13.33 2.80 6.81
C GLU A 375 -13.86 1.41 7.10
N LEU A 376 -13.44 0.88 8.24
CA LEU A 376 -13.82 -0.42 8.75
C LEU A 376 -14.80 -0.26 9.92
N SER A 377 -15.90 -0.97 9.88
CA SER A 377 -16.85 -1.09 11.01
C SER A 377 -16.70 -2.47 11.63
N LEU A 378 -16.50 -2.50 12.94
CA LEU A 378 -16.38 -3.75 13.68
C LEU A 378 -17.71 -4.51 13.68
N ARG A 379 -17.64 -5.83 13.50
CA ARG A 379 -18.79 -6.72 13.69
C ARG A 379 -18.98 -7.02 15.17
N ARG A 380 -20.24 -7.07 15.59
CA ARG A 380 -20.64 -7.47 16.95
C ARG A 380 -20.71 -8.98 17.08
#